data_957cea9ae1abb5db5bc794b9a084efb9
#
_entry.id   957cea9ae1abb5db5bc794b9a084efb9
#
_cell.length_a   1.000
_cell.length_b   1.000
_cell.length_c   1.000
_cell.angle_alpha   90.00
_cell.angle_beta   90.00
_cell.angle_gamma   90.00
#
_symmetry.space_group_name_H-M   'P 1'
#
loop_
_entity.id
_entity.type
_entity.pdbx_description
1 polymer ?
#
loop_
_entity_poly.entity_id
_entity_poly.type
_entity_poly.pdbx_seq_one_letter_code
_entity_poly.pdbx_strand_id
1 'polypeptide(L)'
;MFSGIIADVGSIHQANDRDGGLQLMIVTSMLDLRDVQPGDSIAVNGVCLTVIEHNESSFMVDVSRETLNCTEGLDAIGAPVNLEKALRLADRLGGHLVSGHVDGVGEVVVFTDLGESWRLVVRVPQALAKYIAVKGSITINGVSLTINQVNGNEFSVNLIPHTLLMTNLKNLSTGSRVNLEVDLIARYVERMMQGEKE
;
A
#
# COMPACT_ATOMS: atom_id res chain seq x y z
N MET A 1 -8.20 -9.53 1.69
CA MET A 1 -6.85 -9.91 1.24
C MET A 1 -6.63 -9.40 -0.18
N PHE A 2 -5.41 -8.98 -0.49
CA PHE A 2 -4.98 -8.38 -1.75
C PHE A 2 -3.73 -9.11 -2.26
N SER A 3 -3.29 -8.77 -3.46
CA SER A 3 -2.08 -9.34 -4.08
C SER A 3 -0.91 -8.35 -4.16
N GLY A 4 -1.19 -7.06 -4.00
CA GLY A 4 -0.24 -5.98 -4.24
C GLY A 4 -0.05 -5.65 -5.72
N ILE A 5 -0.98 -6.07 -6.57
CA ILE A 5 -1.03 -5.71 -7.99
C ILE A 5 -2.10 -4.64 -8.17
N ILE A 6 -1.63 -3.44 -8.47
CA ILE A 6 -2.51 -2.27 -8.60
C ILE A 6 -3.37 -2.38 -9.85
N ALA A 7 -4.68 -2.20 -9.67
CA ALA A 7 -5.65 -2.26 -10.76
C ALA A 7 -5.94 -0.88 -11.37
N ASP A 8 -5.85 0.19 -10.57
CA ASP A 8 -6.06 1.57 -11.02
C ASP A 8 -5.34 2.57 -10.12
N VAL A 9 -5.15 3.78 -10.62
CA VAL A 9 -4.74 4.95 -9.83
C VAL A 9 -5.90 5.94 -9.81
N GLY A 10 -6.63 5.91 -8.71
CA GLY A 10 -7.70 6.87 -8.45
C GLY A 10 -7.22 8.15 -7.77
N SER A 11 -8.15 8.95 -7.27
CA SER A 11 -7.86 10.15 -6.48
C SER A 11 -8.88 10.37 -5.37
N ILE A 12 -8.44 10.97 -4.26
CA ILE A 12 -9.32 11.41 -3.18
C ILE A 12 -10.02 12.68 -3.64
N HIS A 13 -11.33 12.58 -3.89
CA HIS A 13 -12.13 13.70 -4.37
C HIS A 13 -12.69 14.56 -3.23
N GLN A 14 -13.07 13.92 -2.12
CA GLN A 14 -13.57 14.58 -0.91
C GLN A 14 -13.03 13.88 0.34
N ALA A 15 -12.79 14.67 1.37
CA ALA A 15 -12.45 14.22 2.72
C ALA A 15 -13.24 15.05 3.72
N ASN A 16 -14.24 14.44 4.34
CA ASN A 16 -15.12 15.10 5.30
C ASN A 16 -14.84 14.59 6.70
N ASP A 17 -14.69 15.49 7.66
CA ASP A 17 -14.58 15.11 9.07
C ASP A 17 -15.82 14.35 9.54
N ARG A 18 -15.59 13.21 10.24
CA ARG A 18 -16.65 12.39 10.80
C ARG A 18 -16.21 11.72 12.09
N ASP A 19 -16.77 12.18 13.21
CA ASP A 19 -16.58 11.58 14.55
C ASP A 19 -15.11 11.27 14.93
N GLY A 20 -14.20 12.20 14.54
CA GLY A 20 -12.77 12.05 14.79
C GLY A 20 -11.99 11.26 13.75
N GLY A 21 -12.64 10.71 12.73
CA GLY A 21 -12.06 10.13 11.52
C GLY A 21 -12.37 10.96 10.29
N LEU A 22 -12.25 10.36 9.10
CA LEU A 22 -12.62 10.94 7.81
C LEU A 22 -13.59 10.02 7.07
N GLN A 23 -14.54 10.62 6.37
CA GLN A 23 -15.24 9.96 5.29
C GLN A 23 -14.65 10.43 3.96
N LEU A 24 -14.15 9.49 3.17
CA LEU A 24 -13.52 9.77 1.88
C LEU A 24 -14.43 9.38 0.73
N MET A 25 -14.48 10.23 -0.30
CA MET A 25 -14.95 9.87 -1.63
C MET A 25 -13.74 9.70 -2.55
N ILE A 26 -13.58 8.51 -3.12
CA ILE A 26 -12.49 8.16 -4.00
C ILE A 26 -13.04 7.95 -5.40
N VAL A 27 -12.48 8.66 -6.38
CA VAL A 27 -12.85 8.57 -7.79
C VAL A 27 -11.87 7.67 -8.51
N THR A 28 -12.39 6.81 -9.37
CA THR A 28 -11.63 5.86 -10.19
C THR A 28 -12.10 5.96 -11.65
N SER A 29 -11.21 5.65 -12.59
CA SER A 29 -11.52 5.66 -14.02
C SER A 29 -11.46 4.29 -14.68
N MET A 30 -10.71 3.35 -14.09
CA MET A 30 -10.47 2.04 -14.66
C MET A 30 -10.90 0.89 -13.73
N LEU A 31 -11.02 1.14 -12.41
CA LEU A 31 -11.46 0.11 -11.48
C LEU A 31 -12.95 -0.18 -11.70
N ASP A 32 -13.28 -1.39 -12.16
CA ASP A 32 -14.67 -1.80 -12.35
C ASP A 32 -15.36 -1.97 -10.98
N LEU A 33 -16.34 -1.09 -10.69
CA LEU A 33 -17.09 -1.09 -9.44
C LEU A 33 -18.43 -1.83 -9.53
N ARG A 34 -18.81 -2.38 -10.70
CA ARG A 34 -20.11 -3.04 -10.92
C ARG A 34 -20.31 -4.31 -10.08
N ASP A 35 -19.23 -4.98 -9.70
CA ASP A 35 -19.25 -6.19 -8.86
C ASP A 35 -18.93 -5.91 -7.39
N VAL A 36 -18.74 -4.64 -7.01
CA VAL A 36 -18.49 -4.21 -5.64
C VAL A 36 -19.82 -4.07 -4.88
N GLN A 37 -19.84 -4.47 -3.62
CA GLN A 37 -20.98 -4.31 -2.73
C GLN A 37 -20.56 -3.49 -1.49
N PRO A 38 -21.46 -2.72 -0.86
CA PRO A 38 -21.21 -2.20 0.49
C PRO A 38 -20.79 -3.32 1.44
N GLY A 39 -19.69 -3.13 2.16
CA GLY A 39 -19.04 -4.15 2.97
C GLY A 39 -17.82 -4.80 2.34
N ASP A 40 -17.63 -4.67 1.03
CA ASP A 40 -16.42 -5.14 0.36
C ASP A 40 -15.21 -4.27 0.72
N SER A 41 -14.02 -4.85 0.58
CA SER A 41 -12.76 -4.14 0.85
C SER A 41 -12.07 -3.71 -0.43
N ILE A 42 -11.60 -2.47 -0.46
CA ILE A 42 -10.68 -1.94 -1.47
C ILE A 42 -9.44 -1.43 -0.75
N ALA A 43 -8.26 -1.82 -1.22
CA ALA A 43 -7.00 -1.24 -0.75
C ALA A 43 -6.78 0.11 -1.44
N VAL A 44 -6.56 1.16 -0.62
CA VAL A 44 -6.26 2.53 -1.04
C VAL A 44 -4.89 2.89 -0.53
N ASN A 45 -3.90 3.06 -1.41
CA ASN A 45 -2.47 3.20 -1.04
C ASN A 45 -2.00 2.11 -0.06
N GLY A 46 -2.47 0.88 -0.23
CA GLY A 46 -2.16 -0.24 0.64
C GLY A 46 -2.96 -0.31 1.94
N VAL A 47 -3.91 0.60 2.16
CA VAL A 47 -4.79 0.58 3.33
C VAL A 47 -6.10 -0.10 2.98
N CYS A 48 -6.43 -1.19 3.68
CA CYS A 48 -7.70 -1.91 3.52
C CYS A 48 -8.85 -1.06 4.09
N LEU A 49 -9.75 -0.60 3.21
CA LEU A 49 -10.91 0.21 3.58
C LEU A 49 -12.19 -0.46 3.13
N THR A 50 -13.22 -0.39 3.97
CA THR A 50 -14.53 -0.98 3.69
C THR A 50 -15.40 0.02 2.92
N VAL A 51 -15.91 -0.42 1.78
CA VAL A 51 -16.85 0.38 0.96
C VAL A 51 -18.18 0.51 1.69
N ILE A 52 -18.67 1.73 1.86
CA ILE A 52 -19.99 2.02 2.45
C ILE A 52 -21.03 2.39 1.40
N GLU A 53 -20.59 2.99 0.29
CA GLU A 53 -21.42 3.38 -0.85
C GLU A 53 -20.54 3.45 -2.11
N HIS A 54 -21.12 3.19 -3.28
CA HIS A 54 -20.44 3.36 -4.55
C HIS A 54 -21.40 3.68 -5.69
N ASN A 55 -20.86 4.19 -6.79
CA ASN A 55 -21.50 4.28 -8.10
C ASN A 55 -20.55 3.75 -9.18
N GLU A 56 -20.77 4.04 -10.44
CA GLU A 56 -19.96 3.51 -11.55
C GLU A 56 -18.51 4.03 -11.55
N SER A 57 -18.22 5.19 -10.95
CA SER A 57 -16.93 5.87 -11.03
C SER A 57 -16.35 6.32 -9.70
N SER A 58 -17.04 6.08 -8.59
CA SER A 58 -16.57 6.44 -7.25
C SER A 58 -17.08 5.51 -6.17
N PHE A 59 -16.37 5.48 -5.05
CA PHE A 59 -16.79 4.78 -3.84
C PHE A 59 -16.48 5.61 -2.60
N MET A 60 -17.24 5.35 -1.54
CA MET A 60 -17.07 6.01 -0.25
C MET A 60 -16.60 5.02 0.81
N VAL A 61 -15.74 5.49 1.69
CA VAL A 61 -15.18 4.73 2.80
C VAL A 61 -15.10 5.59 4.05
N ASP A 62 -15.23 5.00 5.23
CA ASP A 62 -14.93 5.65 6.50
C ASP A 62 -13.52 5.24 6.96
N VAL A 63 -12.71 6.21 7.38
CA VAL A 63 -11.34 6.03 7.84
C VAL A 63 -11.24 6.46 9.30
N SER A 64 -10.81 5.54 10.17
CA SER A 64 -10.67 5.83 11.59
C SER A 64 -9.49 6.77 11.86
N ARG A 65 -9.51 7.46 13.00
CA ARG A 65 -8.38 8.29 13.46
C ARG A 65 -7.11 7.45 13.61
N GLU A 66 -7.22 6.23 14.09
CA GLU A 66 -6.07 5.32 14.22
C GLU A 66 -5.43 5.02 12.87
N THR A 67 -6.25 4.72 11.85
CA THR A 67 -5.75 4.50 10.49
C THR A 67 -5.02 5.75 9.96
N LEU A 68 -5.59 6.94 10.16
CA LEU A 68 -4.96 8.19 9.73
C LEU A 68 -3.64 8.46 10.45
N ASN A 69 -3.53 8.09 11.72
CA ASN A 69 -2.29 8.27 12.50
C ASN A 69 -1.17 7.31 12.06
N CYS A 70 -1.53 6.14 11.52
CA CYS A 70 -0.59 5.08 11.14
C CYS A 70 -0.24 5.08 9.65
N THR A 71 -0.90 5.89 8.84
CA THR A 71 -0.76 5.89 7.37
C THR A 71 -0.49 7.28 6.82
N GLU A 72 -0.15 7.35 5.54
CA GLU A 72 0.16 8.59 4.83
C GLU A 72 -0.76 8.75 3.61
N GLY A 73 -1.19 9.99 3.34
CA GLY A 73 -1.80 10.39 2.08
C GLY A 73 -3.29 10.07 1.92
N LEU A 74 -3.99 9.69 3.00
CA LEU A 74 -5.44 9.50 2.98
C LEU A 74 -6.26 10.78 3.22
N ASP A 75 -5.63 11.85 3.65
CA ASP A 75 -6.24 13.15 3.94
C ASP A 75 -5.99 14.22 2.84
N ALA A 76 -5.19 13.88 1.83
CA ALA A 76 -4.77 14.81 0.79
C ALA A 76 -5.74 14.80 -0.40
N ILE A 77 -6.66 15.76 -0.44
CA ILE A 77 -7.61 15.95 -1.56
C ILE A 77 -6.84 16.17 -2.87
N GLY A 78 -7.26 15.45 -3.93
CA GLY A 78 -6.61 15.47 -5.25
C GLY A 78 -5.39 14.57 -5.36
N ALA A 79 -4.89 14.00 -4.27
CA ALA A 79 -3.75 13.09 -4.32
C ALA A 79 -4.09 11.80 -5.08
N PRO A 80 -3.18 11.30 -5.94
CA PRO A 80 -3.35 10.01 -6.60
C PRO A 80 -3.14 8.87 -5.59
N VAL A 81 -4.04 7.90 -5.61
CA VAL A 81 -4.01 6.72 -4.74
C VAL A 81 -4.05 5.43 -5.55
N ASN A 82 -3.18 4.48 -5.22
CA ASN A 82 -3.21 3.14 -5.79
C ASN A 82 -4.44 2.39 -5.29
N LEU A 83 -5.15 1.71 -6.19
CA LEU A 83 -6.38 0.99 -5.90
C LEU A 83 -6.26 -0.48 -6.28
N GLU A 84 -6.70 -1.36 -5.38
CA GLU A 84 -6.83 -2.79 -5.63
C GLU A 84 -8.09 -3.31 -4.91
N LYS A 85 -8.95 -4.07 -5.61
CA LYS A 85 -10.08 -4.78 -4.97
C LYS A 85 -9.58 -6.01 -4.23
N ALA A 86 -10.29 -6.41 -3.18
CA ALA A 86 -10.02 -7.68 -2.50
C ALA A 86 -10.10 -8.85 -3.47
N LEU A 87 -9.15 -9.80 -3.33
CA LEU A 87 -9.10 -11.02 -4.13
C LEU A 87 -10.33 -11.89 -3.91
N ARG A 88 -10.84 -12.44 -5.01
CA ARG A 88 -11.79 -13.56 -5.00
C ARG A 88 -11.01 -14.88 -5.03
N LEU A 89 -11.65 -15.98 -4.64
CA LEU A 89 -11.00 -17.31 -4.62
C LEU A 89 -10.47 -17.76 -6.01
N ALA A 90 -11.04 -17.26 -7.09
CA ALA A 90 -10.64 -17.59 -8.46
C ALA A 90 -9.52 -16.69 -9.00
N ASP A 91 -9.15 -15.62 -8.31
CA ASP A 91 -8.17 -14.66 -8.79
C ASP A 91 -6.74 -15.20 -8.61
N ARG A 92 -5.83 -14.74 -9.47
CA ARG A 92 -4.40 -15.10 -9.38
C ARG A 92 -3.72 -14.25 -8.31
N LEU A 93 -2.88 -14.87 -7.51
CA LEU A 93 -1.95 -14.18 -6.62
C LEU A 93 -0.71 -13.74 -7.42
N GLY A 94 -0.78 -12.57 -8.06
CA GLY A 94 0.29 -12.07 -8.92
C GLY A 94 1.50 -11.49 -8.20
N GLY A 95 1.33 -11.06 -6.93
CA GLY A 95 2.39 -10.56 -6.04
C GLY A 95 2.61 -11.48 -4.85
N HIS A 96 2.25 -11.04 -3.63
CA HIS A 96 2.28 -11.85 -2.41
C HIS A 96 0.98 -11.65 -1.61
N LEU A 97 0.85 -12.33 -0.47
CA LEU A 97 -0.32 -12.15 0.40
C LEU A 97 -0.23 -10.80 1.12
N VAL A 98 -1.10 -9.88 0.70
CA VAL A 98 -1.19 -8.52 1.26
C VAL A 98 -2.50 -8.40 2.04
N SER A 99 -2.42 -7.92 3.27
CA SER A 99 -3.60 -7.75 4.12
C SER A 99 -4.25 -6.38 3.96
N GLY A 100 -3.48 -5.38 3.54
CA GLY A 100 -3.87 -3.97 3.55
C GLY A 100 -3.75 -3.35 4.94
N HIS A 101 -2.98 -3.96 5.82
CA HIS A 101 -2.73 -3.48 7.18
C HIS A 101 -1.32 -2.88 7.25
N VAL A 102 -1.26 -1.58 7.00
CA VAL A 102 -0.01 -0.81 7.01
C VAL A 102 0.69 -0.93 8.35
N ASP A 103 1.98 -1.32 8.31
CA ASP A 103 2.84 -1.48 9.48
C ASP A 103 3.46 -0.18 9.96
N GLY A 104 3.59 0.76 9.06
CA GLY A 104 4.19 2.05 9.32
C GLY A 104 4.51 2.81 8.04
N VAL A 105 5.04 4.01 8.23
CA VAL A 105 5.37 4.91 7.14
C VAL A 105 6.89 4.97 6.99
N GLY A 106 7.36 4.70 5.77
CA GLY A 106 8.76 4.85 5.38
C GLY A 106 9.04 6.19 4.70
N GLU A 107 10.31 6.52 4.58
CA GLU A 107 10.81 7.71 3.89
C GLU A 107 11.64 7.30 2.68
N VAL A 108 11.36 7.87 1.52
CA VAL A 108 12.18 7.68 0.30
C VAL A 108 13.50 8.42 0.48
N VAL A 109 14.61 7.68 0.47
CA VAL A 109 15.98 8.22 0.61
C VAL A 109 16.61 8.48 -0.75
N VAL A 110 16.35 7.56 -1.72
CA VAL A 110 16.86 7.65 -3.09
C VAL A 110 15.75 7.27 -4.06
N PHE A 111 15.58 8.07 -5.10
CA PHE A 111 14.73 7.74 -6.25
C PHE A 111 15.48 8.14 -7.51
N THR A 112 16.12 7.19 -8.20
CA THR A 112 17.07 7.45 -9.28
C THR A 112 16.76 6.58 -10.49
N ASP A 113 16.75 7.21 -11.65
CA ASP A 113 16.66 6.55 -12.95
C ASP A 113 17.99 5.84 -13.27
N LEU A 114 17.92 4.55 -13.62
CA LEU A 114 19.03 3.72 -14.07
C LEU A 114 19.00 3.46 -15.58
N GLY A 115 18.06 4.09 -16.31
CA GLY A 115 17.81 3.89 -17.73
C GLY A 115 16.80 2.79 -18.02
N GLU A 116 17.06 1.56 -17.64
CA GLU A 116 16.15 0.42 -17.83
C GLU A 116 15.10 0.28 -16.73
N SER A 117 15.38 0.81 -15.54
CA SER A 117 14.56 0.74 -14.34
C SER A 117 14.85 1.91 -13.41
N TRP A 118 14.09 2.04 -12.36
CA TRP A 118 14.30 3.04 -11.32
C TRP A 118 14.69 2.37 -10.01
N ARG A 119 15.76 2.85 -9.39
CA ARG A 119 16.14 2.45 -8.04
C ARG A 119 15.40 3.29 -7.03
N LEU A 120 14.64 2.63 -6.16
CA LEU A 120 13.99 3.22 -5.01
C LEU A 120 14.65 2.69 -3.73
N VAL A 121 15.14 3.58 -2.86
CA VAL A 121 15.64 3.25 -1.52
C VAL A 121 14.69 3.87 -0.50
N VAL A 122 14.22 3.06 0.43
CA VAL A 122 13.30 3.49 1.49
C VAL A 122 13.92 3.21 2.84
N ARG A 123 13.91 4.20 3.71
CA ARG A 123 14.20 4.08 5.13
C ARG A 123 12.94 3.74 5.89
N VAL A 124 13.00 2.67 6.69
CA VAL A 124 11.87 2.20 7.48
C VAL A 124 12.04 2.52 8.97
N PRO A 125 10.95 2.60 9.74
CA PRO A 125 11.03 2.59 11.19
C PRO A 125 11.88 1.43 11.69
N GLN A 126 12.75 1.66 12.67
CA GLN A 126 13.71 0.64 13.17
C GLN A 126 13.03 -0.67 13.58
N ALA A 127 11.81 -0.59 14.11
CA ALA A 127 11.03 -1.75 14.52
C ALA A 127 10.66 -2.68 13.35
N LEU A 128 10.58 -2.16 12.13
CA LEU A 128 10.24 -2.95 10.93
C LEU A 128 11.46 -3.57 10.25
N ALA A 129 12.67 -3.08 10.51
CA ALA A 129 13.89 -3.52 9.81
C ALA A 129 14.11 -5.05 9.89
N LYS A 130 13.76 -5.69 10.99
CA LYS A 130 13.90 -7.13 11.22
C LYS A 130 13.05 -8.02 10.31
N TYR A 131 11.98 -7.49 9.74
CA TYR A 131 11.09 -8.23 8.83
C TYR A 131 11.51 -8.14 7.36
N ILE A 132 12.51 -7.31 7.06
CA ILE A 132 12.93 -7.00 5.70
C ILE A 132 14.11 -7.90 5.32
N ALA A 133 13.90 -8.76 4.31
CA ALA A 133 14.89 -9.72 3.86
C ALA A 133 15.19 -9.54 2.37
N VAL A 134 16.47 -9.69 1.98
CA VAL A 134 16.88 -9.71 0.57
C VAL A 134 16.12 -10.82 -0.16
N LYS A 135 15.53 -10.50 -1.32
CA LYS A 135 14.64 -11.35 -2.12
C LYS A 135 13.28 -11.66 -1.47
N GLY A 136 13.00 -11.09 -0.31
CA GLY A 136 11.65 -11.09 0.27
C GLY A 136 10.73 -10.08 -0.41
N SER A 137 9.45 -10.12 -0.02
CA SER A 137 8.41 -9.21 -0.49
C SER A 137 8.15 -8.10 0.51
N ILE A 138 7.71 -6.95 0.01
CA ILE A 138 7.20 -5.83 0.80
C ILE A 138 6.20 -5.06 -0.05
N THR A 139 5.21 -4.41 0.56
CA THR A 139 4.42 -3.42 -0.18
C THR A 139 4.90 -2.00 0.10
N ILE A 140 4.88 -1.18 -0.96
CA ILE A 140 5.03 0.27 -0.89
C ILE A 140 3.78 0.90 -1.51
N ASN A 141 3.00 1.65 -0.74
CA ASN A 141 1.70 2.18 -1.16
C ASN A 141 0.79 1.10 -1.79
N GLY A 142 0.80 -0.12 -1.23
CA GLY A 142 0.04 -1.27 -1.72
C GLY A 142 0.68 -2.03 -2.88
N VAL A 143 1.78 -1.55 -3.47
CA VAL A 143 2.46 -2.23 -4.59
C VAL A 143 3.38 -3.32 -4.05
N SER A 144 3.18 -4.57 -4.47
CA SER A 144 4.06 -5.70 -4.16
C SER A 144 5.40 -5.57 -4.89
N LEU A 145 6.49 -5.55 -4.13
CA LEU A 145 7.85 -5.35 -4.66
C LEU A 145 8.83 -6.33 -4.03
N THR A 146 9.84 -6.71 -4.82
CA THR A 146 10.94 -7.57 -4.36
C THR A 146 12.09 -6.73 -3.84
N ILE A 147 12.57 -7.06 -2.64
CA ILE A 147 13.70 -6.40 -2.00
C ILE A 147 15.00 -6.87 -2.62
N ASN A 148 15.82 -5.93 -3.11
CA ASN A 148 17.11 -6.24 -3.72
C ASN A 148 18.28 -6.18 -2.73
N GLN A 149 18.29 -5.17 -1.87
CA GLN A 149 19.34 -4.96 -0.88
C GLN A 149 18.74 -4.46 0.44
N VAL A 150 19.40 -4.80 1.54
CA VAL A 150 19.08 -4.31 2.89
C VAL A 150 20.37 -3.78 3.51
N ASN A 151 20.33 -2.59 4.08
CA ASN A 151 21.43 -1.96 4.79
C ASN A 151 20.90 -1.26 6.04
N GLY A 152 21.06 -1.90 7.20
CA GLY A 152 20.48 -1.42 8.44
C GLY A 152 18.95 -1.33 8.35
N ASN A 153 18.40 -0.12 8.47
CA ASN A 153 16.97 0.14 8.32
C ASN A 153 16.60 0.72 6.95
N GLU A 154 17.48 0.56 5.95
CA GLU A 154 17.19 0.96 4.57
C GLU A 154 17.15 -0.29 3.68
N PHE A 155 16.19 -0.31 2.76
CA PHE A 155 16.12 -1.33 1.72
C PHE A 155 15.96 -0.70 0.34
N SER A 156 16.36 -1.45 -0.69
CA SER A 156 16.16 -1.01 -2.07
C SER A 156 15.32 -1.99 -2.87
N VAL A 157 14.53 -1.42 -3.78
CA VAL A 157 13.78 -2.15 -4.82
C VAL A 157 14.07 -1.50 -6.18
N ASN A 158 13.86 -2.26 -7.25
CA ASN A 158 13.85 -1.71 -8.61
C ASN A 158 12.42 -1.66 -9.13
N LEU A 159 12.06 -0.52 -9.69
CA LEU A 159 10.77 -0.29 -10.35
C LEU A 159 10.98 -0.35 -11.86
N ILE A 160 10.29 -1.28 -12.51
CA ILE A 160 10.27 -1.34 -13.98
C ILE A 160 9.35 -0.25 -14.55
N PRO A 161 9.53 0.19 -15.81
CA PRO A 161 8.70 1.23 -16.41
C PRO A 161 7.20 0.97 -16.31
N HIS A 162 6.78 -0.29 -16.44
CA HIS A 162 5.37 -0.67 -16.30
C HIS A 162 4.82 -0.36 -14.89
N THR A 163 5.58 -0.66 -13.83
CA THR A 163 5.18 -0.36 -12.45
C THR A 163 4.99 1.14 -12.24
N LEU A 164 5.90 1.96 -12.76
CA LEU A 164 5.77 3.42 -12.69
C LEU A 164 4.55 3.92 -13.45
N LEU A 165 4.29 3.36 -14.63
CA LEU A 165 3.14 3.75 -15.45
C LEU A 165 1.81 3.45 -14.74
N MET A 166 1.70 2.28 -14.14
CA MET A 166 0.46 1.73 -13.59
C MET A 166 0.21 2.09 -12.12
N THR A 167 1.14 2.80 -11.47
CA THR A 167 1.02 3.15 -10.04
C THR A 167 1.34 4.61 -9.77
N ASN A 168 0.99 5.09 -8.58
CA ASN A 168 1.36 6.43 -8.14
C ASN A 168 2.85 6.55 -7.74
N LEU A 169 3.63 5.47 -7.79
CA LEU A 169 5.05 5.48 -7.42
C LEU A 169 5.89 6.38 -8.35
N LYS A 170 5.41 6.67 -9.56
CA LYS A 170 6.04 7.66 -10.48
C LYS A 170 6.13 9.07 -9.90
N ASN A 171 5.29 9.40 -8.92
CA ASN A 171 5.24 10.73 -8.31
C ASN A 171 6.17 10.84 -7.08
N LEU A 172 6.88 9.77 -6.71
CA LEU A 172 7.79 9.78 -5.59
C LEU A 172 9.04 10.62 -5.90
N SER A 173 9.60 11.18 -4.85
CA SER A 173 10.88 11.88 -4.82
C SER A 173 11.57 11.63 -3.49
N THR A 174 12.85 11.98 -3.37
CA THR A 174 13.54 11.95 -2.08
C THR A 174 12.79 12.81 -1.06
N GLY A 175 12.57 12.27 0.13
CA GLY A 175 11.75 12.85 1.21
C GLY A 175 10.26 12.48 1.15
N SER A 176 9.78 11.84 0.08
CA SER A 176 8.40 11.34 0.03
C SER A 176 8.16 10.30 1.13
N ARG A 177 6.97 10.34 1.73
CA ARG A 177 6.52 9.35 2.70
C ARG A 177 5.69 8.28 2.00
N VAL A 178 5.80 7.02 2.42
CA VAL A 178 5.12 5.87 1.79
C VAL A 178 4.60 4.90 2.84
N ASN A 179 3.42 4.36 2.61
CA ASN A 179 2.85 3.29 3.41
C ASN A 179 3.60 1.98 3.17
N LEU A 180 3.96 1.29 4.24
CA LEU A 180 4.69 0.02 4.19
C LEU A 180 3.87 -1.07 4.87
N GLU A 181 3.78 -2.24 4.22
CA GLU A 181 3.32 -3.47 4.85
C GLU A 181 4.38 -4.55 4.62
N VAL A 182 4.87 -5.15 5.70
CA VAL A 182 5.83 -6.26 5.63
C VAL A 182 5.11 -7.56 5.24
N ASP A 183 5.85 -8.51 4.68
CA ASP A 183 5.29 -9.83 4.35
C ASP A 183 4.66 -10.47 5.59
N LEU A 184 3.40 -10.87 5.50
CA LEU A 184 2.63 -11.47 6.58
C LEU A 184 3.34 -12.70 7.18
N ILE A 185 4.06 -13.46 6.37
CA ILE A 185 4.82 -14.63 6.82
C ILE A 185 5.89 -14.23 7.83
N ALA A 186 6.56 -13.09 7.62
CA ALA A 186 7.61 -12.62 8.54
C ALA A 186 7.07 -12.33 9.95
N ARG A 187 5.84 -11.84 10.07
CA ARG A 187 5.17 -11.59 11.37
C ARG A 187 4.90 -12.89 12.13
N TYR A 188 4.38 -13.91 11.44
CA TYR A 188 4.09 -15.17 12.08
C TYR A 188 5.35 -15.91 12.47
N VAL A 189 6.40 -15.89 11.63
CA VAL A 189 7.72 -16.46 11.96
C VAL A 189 8.28 -15.82 13.23
N GLU A 190 8.25 -14.48 13.33
CA GLU A 190 8.72 -13.79 14.54
C GLU A 190 7.93 -14.23 15.78
N ARG A 191 6.60 -14.23 15.69
CA ARG A 191 5.75 -14.61 16.83
C ARG A 191 6.02 -16.04 17.33
N MET A 192 6.22 -16.97 16.39
CA MET A 192 6.57 -18.36 16.74
C MET A 192 7.92 -18.46 17.42
N MET A 193 8.93 -17.71 16.93
CA MET A 193 10.27 -17.69 17.55
C MET A 193 10.31 -17.05 18.95
N GLN A 194 9.36 -16.16 19.25
CA GLN A 194 9.25 -15.54 20.58
C GLN A 194 8.60 -16.48 21.61
N GLY A 195 7.67 -17.36 21.19
CA GLY A 195 6.99 -18.31 22.07
C GLY A 195 7.85 -19.48 22.56
N GLU A 196 9.03 -19.71 21.99
CA GLU A 196 9.98 -20.72 22.43
C GLU A 196 10.90 -20.25 23.56
N LYS A 197 10.77 -18.99 24.03
CA LYS A 197 11.66 -18.39 25.06
C LYS A 197 11.00 -18.27 26.44
N GLU A 198 9.82 -18.85 26.64
CA GLU A 198 9.16 -19.06 27.93
C GLU A 198 9.30 -20.54 28.30
#